data_b67e4cc4925be057e4a604621a4ff9cd
#
_entry.id   b67e4cc4925be057e4a604621a4ff9cd
#
_cell.length_a   1.000
_cell.length_b   1.000
_cell.length_c   1.000
_cell.angle_alpha   90.00
_cell.angle_beta   90.00
_cell.angle_gamma   90.00
#
_symmetry.space_group_name_H-M   'P 1'
#
loop_
_entity.id
_entity.type
_entity.pdbx_description
1 polymer ?
#
loop_
_entity_poly.entity_id
_entity_poly.type
_entity_poly.pdbx_seq_one_letter_code
_entity_poly.pdbx_strand_id
1 'polypeptide(L)'
;TGAGKHFSSGADLTDGGGGPADPRLVMRRRSARIGERATLAVHEMDQITIAAWNGAAMGGGAVLATAMDFRIGADDCFMQYPEIDIGVNLMWKGLPLLLHLAGPARTKRLVAGGERAHANTLLEWGVIDDLVPRAELMDTAREWATRYAAKSPIAAQMIKQSVNALAGSMDRAVMHMDVDQNILSATTEDRAEAIRAYLAKAEPSFKGN
;
A
#
# COMPACT_ATOMS: atom_id res chain seq x y z
N THR A 1 5.42 7.45 10.18
CA THR A 1 6.07 6.27 10.73
C THR A 1 5.14 5.49 11.64
N GLY A 2 5.37 4.21 11.85
CA GLY A 2 4.62 3.37 12.78
C GLY A 2 5.16 3.45 14.21
N ALA A 3 4.27 3.25 15.20
CA ALA A 3 4.67 3.09 16.58
C ALA A 3 5.38 1.72 16.79
N GLY A 4 6.55 1.72 17.40
CA GLY A 4 7.30 0.49 17.68
C GLY A 4 8.10 -0.04 16.49
N LYS A 5 7.98 -1.34 16.21
CA LYS A 5 8.92 -2.07 15.33
C LYS A 5 8.62 -1.94 13.84
N HIS A 6 7.37 -1.69 13.47
CA HIS A 6 6.90 -1.77 12.09
C HIS A 6 6.16 -0.51 11.66
N PHE A 7 6.18 -0.21 10.37
CA PHE A 7 5.43 0.89 9.78
C PHE A 7 3.93 0.63 9.88
N SER A 8 3.48 -0.48 9.33
CA SER A 8 2.09 -0.94 9.44
C SER A 8 1.96 -2.39 8.97
N SER A 9 1.20 -3.19 9.70
CA SER A 9 0.85 -4.57 9.31
C SER A 9 -0.39 -4.66 8.40
N GLY A 10 -0.98 -3.52 8.03
CA GLY A 10 -2.19 -3.48 7.20
C GLY A 10 -3.49 -3.51 8.00
N ALA A 11 -4.55 -4.04 7.39
CA ALA A 11 -5.85 -4.15 8.02
C ALA A 11 -5.83 -5.18 9.18
N ASP A 12 -6.59 -4.88 10.24
CA ASP A 12 -6.78 -5.83 11.34
C ASP A 12 -7.68 -6.98 10.87
N LEU A 13 -7.12 -8.18 10.84
CA LEU A 13 -7.85 -9.38 10.44
C LEU A 13 -8.62 -10.03 11.61
N THR A 14 -8.38 -9.61 12.86
CA THR A 14 -9.04 -10.19 14.04
C THR A 14 -10.48 -9.72 14.17
N ASP A 15 -10.81 -8.52 13.67
CA ASP A 15 -12.17 -7.95 13.62
C ASP A 15 -12.97 -8.40 12.38
N GLY A 16 -12.74 -9.62 11.88
CA GLY A 16 -13.38 -10.10 10.65
C GLY A 16 -12.87 -9.42 9.39
N GLY A 17 -11.64 -8.90 9.41
CA GLY A 17 -11.00 -8.20 8.29
C GLY A 17 -11.54 -6.79 8.06
N GLY A 18 -12.10 -6.14 9.10
CA GLY A 18 -12.70 -4.80 8.99
C GLY A 18 -13.99 -4.79 8.18
N GLY A 19 -14.60 -5.95 7.95
CA GLY A 19 -15.88 -6.08 7.27
C GLY A 19 -17.01 -5.45 8.11
N PRO A 20 -18.05 -4.86 7.47
CA PRO A 20 -19.19 -4.35 8.19
C PRO A 20 -19.95 -5.51 8.87
N ALA A 21 -20.52 -5.25 10.04
CA ALA A 21 -21.43 -6.20 10.70
C ALA A 21 -22.66 -6.55 9.83
N ASP A 22 -23.01 -5.68 8.89
CA ASP A 22 -24.07 -5.87 7.91
C ASP A 22 -23.51 -6.52 6.62
N PRO A 23 -23.92 -7.76 6.27
CA PRO A 23 -23.40 -8.47 5.12
C PRO A 23 -23.92 -7.96 3.76
N ARG A 24 -24.85 -7.01 3.73
CA ARG A 24 -25.40 -6.48 2.49
C ARG A 24 -24.28 -5.89 1.61
N LEU A 25 -24.31 -6.18 0.32
CA LEU A 25 -23.28 -5.76 -0.65
C LEU A 25 -23.03 -4.24 -0.61
N VAL A 26 -24.08 -3.43 -0.47
CA VAL A 26 -23.95 -1.97 -0.38
C VAL A 26 -23.11 -1.54 0.84
N MET A 27 -23.23 -2.23 1.96
CA MET A 27 -22.46 -1.94 3.17
C MET A 27 -21.03 -2.43 3.06
N ARG A 28 -20.81 -3.61 2.48
CA ARG A 28 -19.47 -4.12 2.16
C ARG A 28 -18.70 -3.15 1.26
N ARG A 29 -19.32 -2.65 0.18
CA ARG A 29 -18.71 -1.66 -0.71
C ARG A 29 -18.41 -0.33 0.00
N ARG A 30 -19.29 0.13 0.90
CA ARG A 30 -19.05 1.36 1.69
C ARG A 30 -17.88 1.19 2.64
N SER A 31 -17.79 0.06 3.33
CA SER A 31 -16.70 -0.24 4.25
C SER A 31 -15.35 -0.35 3.51
N ALA A 32 -15.30 -1.10 2.41
CA ALA A 32 -14.09 -1.26 1.62
C ALA A 32 -13.52 0.08 1.08
N ARG A 33 -14.39 1.06 0.79
CA ARG A 33 -14.00 2.40 0.37
C ARG A 33 -13.39 3.29 1.47
N ILE A 34 -13.43 2.86 2.72
CA ILE A 34 -12.80 3.65 3.81
C ILE A 34 -11.28 3.69 3.60
N GLY A 35 -10.66 2.57 3.29
CA GLY A 35 -9.23 2.51 3.00
C GLY A 35 -8.85 3.28 1.73
N GLU A 36 -9.67 3.20 0.68
CA GLU A 36 -9.50 4.02 -0.53
C GLU A 36 -9.47 5.51 -0.19
N ARG A 37 -10.42 5.98 0.64
CA ARG A 37 -10.46 7.40 1.06
C ARG A 37 -9.25 7.78 1.91
N ALA A 38 -8.77 6.89 2.78
CA ALA A 38 -7.56 7.12 3.56
C ALA A 38 -6.33 7.27 2.66
N THR A 39 -6.17 6.39 1.67
CA THR A 39 -5.09 6.45 0.68
C THR A 39 -5.12 7.76 -0.11
N LEU A 40 -6.29 8.13 -0.62
CA LEU A 40 -6.46 9.38 -1.38
C LEU A 40 -6.21 10.62 -0.50
N ALA A 41 -6.69 10.63 0.74
CA ALA A 41 -6.47 11.74 1.66
C ALA A 41 -4.97 11.99 1.91
N VAL A 42 -4.15 10.92 1.99
CA VAL A 42 -2.70 11.04 2.11
C VAL A 42 -2.08 11.52 0.80
N HIS A 43 -2.47 10.94 -0.33
CA HIS A 43 -1.92 11.26 -1.65
C HIS A 43 -2.23 12.70 -2.09
N GLU A 44 -3.41 13.20 -1.75
CA GLU A 44 -3.92 14.51 -2.14
C GLU A 44 -3.64 15.62 -1.10
N MET A 45 -2.90 15.32 -0.01
CA MET A 45 -2.49 16.37 0.95
C MET A 45 -1.72 17.48 0.26
N ASP A 46 -1.98 18.73 0.66
CA ASP A 46 -1.27 19.90 0.13
C ASP A 46 0.23 19.87 0.49
N GLN A 47 0.55 19.35 1.65
CA GLN A 47 1.92 19.25 2.14
C GLN A 47 2.67 18.11 1.42
N ILE A 48 3.97 18.29 1.26
CA ILE A 48 4.86 17.17 0.92
C ILE A 48 4.85 16.16 2.07
N THR A 49 4.62 14.89 1.74
CA THR A 49 4.49 13.79 2.68
C THR A 49 5.69 12.85 2.59
N ILE A 50 6.18 12.38 3.74
CA ILE A 50 7.36 11.51 3.84
C ILE A 50 7.02 10.30 4.70
N ALA A 51 7.13 9.10 4.14
CA ALA A 51 7.10 7.87 4.91
C ALA A 51 8.48 7.61 5.53
N ALA A 52 8.60 7.79 6.84
CA ALA A 52 9.72 7.24 7.58
C ALA A 52 9.41 5.77 7.89
N TRP A 53 9.91 4.89 7.03
CA TRP A 53 9.49 3.48 6.93
C TRP A 53 10.32 2.58 7.84
N ASN A 54 9.81 2.33 9.04
CA ASN A 54 10.44 1.51 10.06
C ASN A 54 9.95 0.05 10.00
N GLY A 55 10.71 -0.86 9.42
CA GLY A 55 10.41 -2.30 9.38
C GLY A 55 9.31 -2.68 8.38
N ALA A 56 8.34 -3.50 8.78
CA ALA A 56 7.33 -4.00 7.87
C ALA A 56 6.32 -2.95 7.41
N ALA A 57 6.01 -2.93 6.10
CA ALA A 57 4.79 -2.37 5.54
C ALA A 57 4.07 -3.47 4.75
N MET A 58 2.88 -3.86 5.20
CA MET A 58 2.14 -4.99 4.62
C MET A 58 0.73 -4.58 4.21
N GLY A 59 0.27 -5.11 3.08
CA GLY A 59 -1.09 -4.87 2.58
C GLY A 59 -1.44 -3.39 2.53
N GLY A 60 -2.52 -2.98 3.18
CA GLY A 60 -2.94 -1.57 3.28
C GLY A 60 -1.86 -0.65 3.88
N GLY A 61 -0.95 -1.16 4.73
CA GLY A 61 0.20 -0.40 5.23
C GLY A 61 1.20 -0.07 4.12
N ALA A 62 1.46 -1.01 3.21
CA ALA A 62 2.28 -0.78 2.03
C ALA A 62 1.60 0.20 1.07
N VAL A 63 0.28 0.11 0.89
CA VAL A 63 -0.48 1.09 0.09
C VAL A 63 -0.33 2.50 0.65
N LEU A 64 -0.45 2.69 1.96
CA LEU A 64 -0.28 4.01 2.58
C LEU A 64 1.15 4.55 2.42
N ALA A 65 2.18 3.69 2.53
CA ALA A 65 3.57 4.10 2.31
C ALA A 65 3.80 4.56 0.86
N THR A 66 3.23 3.85 -0.12
CA THR A 66 3.33 4.22 -1.55
C THR A 66 2.46 5.42 -1.94
N ALA A 67 1.48 5.80 -1.12
CA ALA A 67 0.67 7.00 -1.34
C ALA A 67 1.36 8.30 -0.92
N MET A 68 2.45 8.24 -0.17
CA MET A 68 3.23 9.41 0.22
C MET A 68 4.17 9.84 -0.91
N ASP A 69 4.62 11.11 -0.90
CA ASP A 69 5.50 11.64 -1.95
C ASP A 69 6.88 10.99 -1.90
N PHE A 70 7.45 10.85 -0.70
CA PHE A 70 8.78 10.26 -0.49
C PHE A 70 8.75 9.17 0.58
N ARG A 71 9.70 8.25 0.49
CA ARG A 71 9.86 7.10 1.38
C ARG A 71 11.33 6.95 1.76
N ILE A 72 11.63 7.06 3.05
CA ILE A 72 12.96 6.79 3.61
C ILE A 72 12.84 5.47 4.37
N GLY A 73 13.59 4.45 3.96
CA GLY A 73 13.56 3.13 4.56
C GLY A 73 14.61 2.94 5.65
N ALA A 74 14.24 2.29 6.74
CA ALA A 74 15.22 1.69 7.63
C ALA A 74 15.88 0.46 6.96
N ASP A 75 17.12 0.16 7.28
CA ASP A 75 17.92 -0.94 6.72
C ASP A 75 17.29 -2.34 6.89
N ASP A 76 16.36 -2.50 7.81
CA ASP A 76 15.59 -3.71 8.04
C ASP A 76 14.13 -3.64 7.53
N CYS A 77 13.78 -2.62 6.76
CA CYS A 77 12.44 -2.48 6.23
C CYS A 77 12.14 -3.51 5.13
N PHE A 78 10.88 -3.83 4.97
CA PHE A 78 10.39 -4.65 3.86
C PHE A 78 8.94 -4.33 3.50
N MET A 79 8.57 -4.70 2.28
CA MET A 79 7.21 -4.61 1.74
C MET A 79 6.68 -5.99 1.37
N GLN A 80 5.38 -6.21 1.58
CA GLN A 80 4.65 -7.36 1.05
C GLN A 80 3.18 -7.02 0.87
N TYR A 81 2.57 -7.56 -0.20
CA TYR A 81 1.12 -7.55 -0.42
C TYR A 81 0.59 -8.98 -0.26
N PRO A 82 0.15 -9.37 0.95
CA PRO A 82 -0.32 -10.73 1.23
C PRO A 82 -1.75 -10.99 0.75
N GLU A 83 -2.39 -10.04 0.09
CA GLU A 83 -3.76 -10.14 -0.40
C GLU A 83 -3.95 -11.34 -1.32
N ILE A 84 -2.99 -11.62 -2.20
CA ILE A 84 -3.04 -12.78 -3.10
C ILE A 84 -2.98 -14.11 -2.33
N ASP A 85 -2.20 -14.18 -1.26
CA ASP A 85 -2.06 -15.38 -0.43
C ASP A 85 -3.34 -15.73 0.33
N ILE A 86 -4.21 -14.74 0.52
CA ILE A 86 -5.54 -14.92 1.12
C ILE A 86 -6.66 -14.83 0.07
N GLY A 87 -6.35 -14.98 -1.20
CA GLY A 87 -7.31 -15.14 -2.29
C GLY A 87 -8.11 -13.88 -2.64
N VAL A 88 -7.56 -12.67 -2.43
CA VAL A 88 -8.23 -11.42 -2.82
C VAL A 88 -7.34 -10.50 -3.63
N ASN A 89 -7.98 -9.69 -4.48
CA ASN A 89 -7.30 -8.65 -5.23
C ASN A 89 -6.91 -7.48 -4.32
N LEU A 90 -5.78 -6.83 -4.61
CA LEU A 90 -5.35 -5.60 -3.95
C LEU A 90 -6.37 -4.48 -4.24
N MET A 91 -6.76 -3.74 -3.20
CA MET A 91 -7.65 -2.58 -3.30
C MET A 91 -7.00 -1.31 -2.73
N TRP A 92 -7.80 -0.31 -2.36
CA TRP A 92 -7.40 1.01 -1.84
C TRP A 92 -6.60 1.85 -2.84
N LYS A 93 -6.77 1.58 -4.15
CA LYS A 93 -6.00 2.22 -5.23
C LYS A 93 -4.50 2.03 -5.11
N GLY A 94 -4.08 0.94 -4.46
CA GLY A 94 -2.66 0.65 -4.24
C GLY A 94 -1.91 0.24 -5.50
N LEU A 95 -2.60 -0.39 -6.45
CA LEU A 95 -1.96 -0.92 -7.66
C LEU A 95 -1.27 0.16 -8.51
N PRO A 96 -1.91 1.29 -8.90
CA PRO A 96 -1.25 2.32 -9.70
C PRO A 96 -0.13 3.01 -8.94
N LEU A 97 -0.27 3.26 -7.63
CA LEU A 97 0.77 3.88 -6.82
C LEU A 97 2.08 3.07 -6.87
N LEU A 98 1.98 1.75 -6.71
CA LEU A 98 3.13 0.88 -6.84
C LEU A 98 3.64 0.79 -8.28
N LEU A 99 2.73 0.75 -9.27
CA LEU A 99 3.07 0.68 -10.69
C LEU A 99 3.94 1.87 -11.13
N HIS A 100 3.62 3.07 -10.66
CA HIS A 100 4.40 4.28 -10.96
C HIS A 100 5.81 4.25 -10.34
N LEU A 101 5.97 3.60 -9.20
CA LEU A 101 7.27 3.48 -8.52
C LEU A 101 8.13 2.34 -9.10
N ALA A 102 7.56 1.14 -9.19
CA ALA A 102 8.32 -0.07 -9.46
C ALA A 102 8.26 -0.55 -10.92
N GLY A 103 7.31 -0.05 -11.70
CA GLY A 103 7.04 -0.53 -13.07
C GLY A 103 6.26 -1.84 -13.12
N PRO A 104 5.78 -2.26 -14.33
CA PRO A 104 4.76 -3.30 -14.44
C PRO A 104 5.24 -4.70 -14.04
N ALA A 105 6.48 -5.06 -14.33
CA ALA A 105 7.00 -6.41 -14.01
C ALA A 105 7.16 -6.60 -12.50
N ARG A 106 7.77 -5.63 -11.81
CA ARG A 106 8.00 -5.67 -10.36
C ARG A 106 6.68 -5.56 -9.58
N THR A 107 5.74 -4.75 -10.08
CA THR A 107 4.39 -4.68 -9.51
C THR A 107 3.70 -6.04 -9.55
N LYS A 108 3.77 -6.78 -10.67
CA LYS A 108 3.20 -8.14 -10.76
C LYS A 108 3.88 -9.11 -9.80
N ARG A 109 5.20 -9.04 -9.63
CA ARG A 109 5.93 -9.88 -8.66
C ARG A 109 5.43 -9.63 -7.22
N LEU A 110 5.27 -8.36 -6.84
CA LEU A 110 4.84 -7.99 -5.49
C LEU A 110 3.36 -8.28 -5.25
N VAL A 111 2.47 -7.95 -6.20
CA VAL A 111 1.02 -8.01 -5.98
C VAL A 111 0.42 -9.35 -6.39
N ALA A 112 0.76 -9.86 -7.58
CA ALA A 112 0.25 -11.16 -8.05
C ALA A 112 1.10 -12.34 -7.57
N GLY A 113 2.38 -12.13 -7.27
CA GLY A 113 3.27 -13.14 -6.73
C GLY A 113 3.35 -13.17 -5.20
N GLY A 114 2.83 -12.14 -4.50
CA GLY A 114 2.92 -12.05 -3.04
C GLY A 114 4.36 -11.94 -2.52
N GLU A 115 5.34 -11.65 -3.40
CA GLU A 115 6.75 -11.63 -3.05
C GLU A 115 7.04 -10.57 -1.99
N ARG A 116 7.95 -10.88 -1.07
CA ARG A 116 8.48 -9.91 -0.12
C ARG A 116 9.71 -9.23 -0.71
N ALA A 117 9.70 -7.90 -0.76
CA ALA A 117 10.87 -7.10 -1.13
C ALA A 117 11.49 -6.46 0.13
N HIS A 118 12.78 -6.69 0.33
CA HIS A 118 13.56 -6.12 1.43
C HIS A 118 14.20 -4.78 1.04
N ALA A 119 14.71 -4.07 2.02
CA ALA A 119 15.22 -2.70 1.95
C ALA A 119 16.08 -2.41 0.71
N ASN A 120 17.14 -3.18 0.48
CA ASN A 120 18.04 -2.99 -0.67
C ASN A 120 17.32 -3.17 -2.02
N THR A 121 16.42 -4.17 -2.11
CA THR A 121 15.59 -4.39 -3.30
C THR A 121 14.64 -3.23 -3.54
N LEU A 122 14.03 -2.69 -2.47
CA LEU A 122 13.12 -1.55 -2.56
C LEU A 122 13.86 -0.28 -3.03
N LEU A 123 15.09 -0.07 -2.57
CA LEU A 123 15.94 1.02 -3.04
C LEU A 123 16.32 0.85 -4.52
N GLU A 124 16.82 -0.34 -4.89
CA GLU A 124 17.18 -0.67 -6.28
C GLU A 124 15.99 -0.47 -7.24
N TRP A 125 14.79 -0.80 -6.79
CA TRP A 125 13.58 -0.68 -7.62
C TRP A 125 12.96 0.72 -7.63
N GLY A 126 13.49 1.65 -6.84
CA GLY A 126 12.97 3.01 -6.74
C GLY A 126 11.66 3.11 -5.93
N VAL A 127 11.35 2.08 -5.15
CA VAL A 127 10.19 2.12 -4.25
C VAL A 127 10.47 2.97 -3.01
N ILE A 128 11.71 2.96 -2.50
CA ILE A 128 12.18 3.91 -1.49
C ILE A 128 13.22 4.84 -2.09
N ASP A 129 13.26 6.07 -1.60
CA ASP A 129 14.08 7.16 -2.13
C ASP A 129 15.44 7.23 -1.42
N ASP A 130 15.51 6.75 -0.18
CA ASP A 130 16.73 6.72 0.63
C ASP A 130 16.68 5.53 1.61
N LEU A 131 17.85 5.02 1.99
CA LEU A 131 18.00 3.87 2.90
C LEU A 131 19.05 4.21 3.95
N VAL A 132 18.64 4.15 5.22
CA VAL A 132 19.47 4.53 6.35
C VAL A 132 19.41 3.51 7.49
N PRO A 133 20.39 3.46 8.38
CA PRO A 133 20.27 2.70 9.61
C PRO A 133 19.00 3.09 10.37
N ARG A 134 18.32 2.12 10.99
CA ARG A 134 17.08 2.36 11.74
C ARG A 134 17.20 3.50 12.77
N ALA A 135 18.36 3.62 13.42
CA ALA A 135 18.59 4.67 14.42
C ALA A 135 18.58 6.09 13.83
N GLU A 136 18.89 6.24 12.55
CA GLU A 136 18.98 7.52 11.85
C GLU A 136 17.68 7.88 11.10
N LEU A 137 16.73 6.94 10.97
CA LEU A 137 15.53 7.08 10.16
C LEU A 137 14.75 8.36 10.43
N MET A 138 14.47 8.64 11.70
CA MET A 138 13.63 9.80 12.04
C MET A 138 14.36 11.13 11.89
N ASP A 139 15.65 11.15 12.08
CA ASP A 139 16.45 12.37 11.90
C ASP A 139 16.61 12.69 10.42
N THR A 140 16.87 11.69 9.57
CA THR A 140 16.88 11.83 8.11
C THR A 140 15.52 12.29 7.59
N ALA A 141 14.42 11.68 8.09
CA ALA A 141 13.07 12.09 7.66
C ALA A 141 12.76 13.54 8.05
N ARG A 142 13.19 13.99 9.23
CA ARG A 142 13.04 15.39 9.67
C ARG A 142 13.91 16.35 8.84
N GLU A 143 15.12 15.94 8.47
CA GLU A 143 15.98 16.71 7.58
C GLU A 143 15.31 16.93 6.23
N TRP A 144 14.76 15.85 5.61
CA TRP A 144 14.01 15.98 4.36
C TRP A 144 12.79 16.88 4.52
N ALA A 145 12.01 16.72 5.59
CA ALA A 145 10.84 17.54 5.87
C ALA A 145 11.22 19.02 6.01
N THR A 146 12.30 19.33 6.71
CA THR A 146 12.82 20.70 6.87
C THR A 146 13.25 21.30 5.53
N ARG A 147 13.90 20.50 4.67
CA ARG A 147 14.30 20.92 3.32
C ARG A 147 13.10 21.34 2.46
N TYR A 148 12.01 20.58 2.50
CA TYR A 148 10.79 20.89 1.74
C TYR A 148 9.98 22.02 2.40
N ALA A 149 9.92 22.06 3.73
CA ALA A 149 9.26 23.16 4.46
C ALA A 149 9.88 24.53 4.23
N ALA A 150 11.17 24.58 3.88
CA ALA A 150 11.86 25.80 3.53
C ALA A 150 11.54 26.31 2.11
N LYS A 151 10.74 25.60 1.32
CA LYS A 151 10.34 26.03 -0.03
C LYS A 151 9.05 26.86 0.02
N SER A 152 8.79 27.59 -1.09
CA SER A 152 7.50 28.31 -1.24
C SER A 152 6.33 27.32 -1.14
N PRO A 153 5.45 27.44 -0.14
CA PRO A 153 4.40 26.44 0.10
C PRO A 153 3.40 26.38 -1.06
N ILE A 154 3.01 27.51 -1.63
CA ILE A 154 2.07 27.54 -2.77
C ILE A 154 2.69 26.86 -4.00
N ALA A 155 3.96 27.18 -4.32
CA ALA A 155 4.63 26.58 -5.48
C ALA A 155 4.81 25.06 -5.29
N ALA A 156 5.21 24.61 -4.10
CA ALA A 156 5.38 23.18 -3.80
C ALA A 156 4.06 22.40 -3.93
N GLN A 157 2.97 22.95 -3.38
CA GLN A 157 1.62 22.39 -3.49
C GLN A 157 1.16 22.26 -4.95
N MET A 158 1.30 23.34 -5.75
CA MET A 158 0.88 23.32 -7.15
C MET A 158 1.72 22.35 -7.99
N ILE A 159 3.02 22.25 -7.72
CA ILE A 159 3.90 21.27 -8.38
C ILE A 159 3.47 19.87 -8.03
N LYS A 160 3.26 19.55 -6.74
CA LYS A 160 2.79 18.23 -6.30
C LYS A 160 1.47 17.86 -6.98
N GLN A 161 0.47 18.75 -6.96
CA GLN A 161 -0.82 18.51 -7.61
C GLN A 161 -0.67 18.23 -9.10
N SER A 162 0.18 19.01 -9.80
CA SER A 162 0.41 18.82 -11.23
C SER A 162 1.11 17.50 -11.53
N VAL A 163 2.13 17.14 -10.75
CA VAL A 163 2.84 15.85 -10.91
C VAL A 163 1.89 14.68 -10.66
N ASN A 164 1.10 14.71 -9.58
CA ASN A 164 0.14 13.65 -9.27
C ASN A 164 -0.94 13.52 -10.34
N ALA A 165 -1.43 14.65 -10.89
CA ALA A 165 -2.44 14.64 -11.97
C ALA A 165 -1.88 14.04 -13.27
N LEU A 166 -0.64 14.37 -13.63
CA LEU A 166 0.02 13.83 -14.81
C LEU A 166 0.33 12.34 -14.65
N ALA A 167 0.96 11.96 -13.54
CA ALA A 167 1.30 10.56 -13.26
C ALA A 167 0.05 9.68 -13.19
N GLY A 168 -1.00 10.11 -12.49
CA GLY A 168 -2.23 9.37 -12.27
C GLY A 168 -3.32 9.57 -13.33
N SER A 169 -3.01 10.19 -14.48
CA SER A 169 -4.03 10.56 -15.49
C SER A 169 -4.87 9.39 -16.01
N MET A 170 -4.30 8.19 -16.09
CA MET A 170 -4.98 6.96 -16.50
C MET A 170 -5.49 6.09 -15.36
N ASP A 171 -5.13 6.37 -14.13
CA ASP A 171 -5.42 5.50 -12.99
C ASP A 171 -6.93 5.34 -12.76
N ARG A 172 -7.69 6.41 -12.95
CA ARG A 172 -9.15 6.39 -12.80
C ARG A 172 -9.85 5.49 -13.82
N ALA A 173 -9.24 5.24 -14.97
CA ALA A 173 -9.81 4.38 -16.01
C ALA A 173 -9.94 2.92 -15.55
N VAL A 174 -9.06 2.47 -14.64
CA VAL A 174 -9.02 1.08 -14.14
C VAL A 174 -9.41 1.01 -12.65
N MET A 175 -8.94 1.93 -11.84
CA MET A 175 -9.05 1.85 -10.38
C MET A 175 -10.43 2.18 -9.80
N HIS A 176 -11.39 2.56 -10.61
CA HIS A 176 -12.77 2.69 -10.13
C HIS A 176 -13.39 1.32 -9.76
N MET A 177 -12.80 0.22 -10.21
CA MET A 177 -13.29 -1.15 -10.03
C MET A 177 -12.54 -1.94 -8.94
N ASP A 178 -11.48 -1.42 -8.32
CA ASP A 178 -10.62 -2.22 -7.42
C ASP A 178 -11.38 -2.81 -6.21
N VAL A 179 -12.30 -2.04 -5.65
CA VAL A 179 -13.19 -2.51 -4.58
C VAL A 179 -14.11 -3.63 -5.07
N ASP A 180 -14.69 -3.48 -6.27
CA ASP A 180 -15.61 -4.48 -6.83
C ASP A 180 -14.84 -5.75 -7.22
N GLN A 181 -13.62 -5.65 -7.74
CA GLN A 181 -12.73 -6.77 -8.00
C GLN A 181 -12.34 -7.50 -6.70
N ASN A 182 -12.03 -6.77 -5.62
CA ASN A 182 -11.74 -7.37 -4.32
C ASN A 182 -12.96 -8.11 -3.76
N ILE A 183 -14.16 -7.51 -3.83
CA ILE A 183 -15.39 -8.15 -3.36
C ILE A 183 -15.70 -9.39 -4.20
N LEU A 184 -15.52 -9.35 -5.52
CA LEU A 184 -15.73 -10.50 -6.39
C LEU A 184 -14.78 -11.64 -6.03
N SER A 185 -13.48 -11.38 -5.95
CA SER A 185 -12.49 -12.40 -5.57
C SER A 185 -12.76 -12.98 -4.18
N ALA A 186 -13.28 -12.15 -3.24
CA ALA A 186 -13.65 -12.60 -1.90
C ALA A 186 -14.90 -13.52 -1.85
N THR A 187 -15.61 -13.72 -2.96
CA THR A 187 -16.79 -14.62 -3.01
C THR A 187 -16.46 -16.01 -3.58
N THR A 188 -15.24 -16.25 -4.01
CA THR A 188 -14.80 -17.50 -4.63
C THR A 188 -14.58 -18.62 -3.61
N GLU A 189 -14.67 -19.88 -4.03
CA GLU A 189 -14.26 -21.02 -3.22
C GLU A 189 -12.76 -21.00 -2.93
N ASP A 190 -11.96 -20.49 -3.89
CA ASP A 190 -10.52 -20.32 -3.74
C ASP A 190 -10.16 -19.36 -2.60
N ARG A 191 -11.01 -18.36 -2.32
CA ARG A 191 -10.85 -17.51 -1.13
C ARG A 191 -11.01 -18.29 0.17
N ALA A 192 -12.02 -19.18 0.25
CA ALA A 192 -12.22 -20.01 1.43
C ALA A 192 -11.06 -20.98 1.62
N GLU A 193 -10.57 -21.58 0.53
CA GLU A 193 -9.40 -22.45 0.53
C GLU A 193 -8.14 -21.71 0.94
N ALA A 194 -7.89 -20.50 0.43
CA ALA A 194 -6.74 -19.67 0.78
C ALA A 194 -6.70 -19.40 2.30
N ILE A 195 -7.84 -19.00 2.89
CA ILE A 195 -7.93 -18.76 4.34
C ILE A 195 -7.65 -20.05 5.11
N ARG A 196 -8.26 -21.17 4.69
CA ARG A 196 -8.06 -22.46 5.33
C ARG A 196 -6.59 -22.87 5.33
N ALA A 197 -5.93 -22.77 4.18
CA ALA A 197 -4.52 -23.12 4.00
C ALA A 197 -3.62 -22.21 4.82
N TYR A 198 -3.87 -20.89 4.80
CA TYR A 198 -3.13 -19.90 5.57
C TYR A 198 -3.18 -20.20 7.08
N LEU A 199 -4.37 -20.47 7.65
CA LEU A 199 -4.54 -20.81 9.06
C LEU A 199 -3.89 -22.16 9.42
N ALA A 200 -3.94 -23.13 8.50
CA ALA A 200 -3.33 -24.45 8.68
C ALA A 200 -1.81 -24.46 8.38
N LYS A 201 -1.25 -23.36 7.89
CA LYS A 201 0.15 -23.27 7.37
C LYS A 201 0.43 -24.38 6.33
N ALA A 202 -0.53 -24.61 5.44
CA ALA A 202 -0.49 -25.60 4.38
C ALA A 202 -0.51 -24.93 3.01
N GLU A 203 -0.15 -25.67 1.96
CA GLU A 203 -0.28 -25.21 0.58
C GLU A 203 -1.77 -25.21 0.17
N PRO A 204 -2.28 -24.12 -0.45
CA PRO A 204 -3.65 -24.09 -0.96
C PRO A 204 -3.78 -24.89 -2.26
N SER A 205 -4.99 -25.38 -2.54
CA SER A 205 -5.34 -26.06 -3.79
C SER A 205 -6.43 -25.27 -4.51
N PHE A 206 -6.05 -24.37 -5.37
CA PHE A 206 -6.96 -23.51 -6.11
C PHE A 206 -7.59 -24.24 -7.30
N LYS A 207 -8.87 -23.94 -7.59
CA LYS A 207 -9.67 -24.53 -8.66
C LYS A 207 -10.12 -23.51 -9.71
N GLY A 208 -10.03 -22.22 -9.39
CA GLY A 208 -10.44 -21.14 -10.27
C GLY A 208 -11.96 -20.87 -10.25
N ASN A 209 -12.64 -21.17 -9.15
CA ASN A 209 -14.09 -21.00 -8.99
C ASN A 209 -14.48 -20.32 -7.67
#